data_b35ccd83980c431c3ad394025883d11d
#
_entry.id   b35ccd83980c431c3ad394025883d11d
#
_cell.length_a   1.000
_cell.length_b   1.000
_cell.length_c   1.000
_cell.angle_alpha   90.00
_cell.angle_beta   90.00
_cell.angle_gamma   90.00
#
_symmetry.space_group_name_H-M   'P 1'
#
loop_
_entity.id
_entity.type
_entity.pdbx_description
1 polymer ?
#
loop_
_entity_poly.entity_id
_entity_poly.type
_entity_poly.pdbx_seq_one_letter_code
_entity_poly.pdbx_strand_id
1 'polypeptide(L)'
;GLSFFNRRIVLHDVRDSLMSLDAEIVFLQEVQGHHARGAHRFESWPSMPQHEYIAGDLWNDVAYGKNSVYEHGHHGNAILSRFPILRSENVDISSHVFESRGLLHCELAVPNMAQPLHAICLHLALNESGRRKQIHQLSERIRRMVPDDAPLIIAGDFNDWRQRTSSYLAAELGLKEVFQSHHGRYARSFPAAMPFLSLDRIYVRGFGIASAQ
;
A
#
# COMPACT_ATOMS: atom_id res chain seq x y z
N GLY A 1 4.37 0.25 14.30
CA GLY A 1 4.73 1.61 14.37
C GLY A 1 5.10 2.13 15.73
N LEU A 2 6.05 3.05 15.73
CA LEU A 2 6.48 3.82 16.90
C LEU A 2 6.21 5.30 16.63
N SER A 3 5.64 6.01 17.61
CA SER A 3 5.58 7.47 17.55
C SER A 3 6.97 8.06 17.71
N PHE A 4 7.36 8.96 16.81
CA PHE A 4 8.69 9.58 16.78
C PHE A 4 8.99 10.40 18.05
N PHE A 5 7.98 11.05 18.63
CA PHE A 5 8.13 11.92 19.80
C PHE A 5 8.05 11.19 21.15
N ASN A 6 7.24 10.12 21.26
CA ASN A 6 6.97 9.48 22.56
C ASN A 6 7.47 8.04 22.69
N ARG A 7 8.13 7.47 21.68
CA ARG A 7 8.51 6.04 21.64
C ARG A 7 7.36 5.08 22.00
N ARG A 8 6.11 5.55 21.89
CA ARG A 8 4.91 4.78 22.18
C ARG A 8 4.62 3.86 21.00
N ILE A 9 4.20 2.65 21.29
CA ILE A 9 3.67 1.74 20.27
C ILE A 9 2.28 2.27 19.89
N VAL A 10 2.13 2.71 18.63
CA VAL A 10 0.86 3.21 18.07
C VAL A 10 0.10 2.15 17.27
N LEU A 11 0.55 0.89 17.34
CA LEU A 11 -0.03 -0.18 16.53
C LEU A 11 -1.48 -0.48 16.91
N HIS A 12 -1.80 -0.40 18.20
CA HIS A 12 -3.18 -0.53 18.70
C HIS A 12 -4.06 0.60 18.18
N ASP A 13 -3.58 1.85 18.29
CA ASP A 13 -4.32 3.02 17.82
C ASP A 13 -4.58 2.96 16.29
N VAL A 14 -3.61 2.46 15.51
CA VAL A 14 -3.75 2.24 14.07
C VAL A 14 -4.80 1.18 13.78
N ARG A 15 -4.75 0.04 14.47
CA ARG A 15 -5.74 -1.03 14.32
C ARG A 15 -7.15 -0.52 14.61
N ASP A 16 -7.35 0.15 15.76
CA ASP A 16 -8.64 0.68 16.16
C ASP A 16 -9.20 1.69 15.15
N SER A 17 -8.32 2.55 14.62
CA SER A 17 -8.69 3.50 13.58
C SER A 17 -9.12 2.80 12.28
N LEU A 18 -8.37 1.78 11.83
CA LEU A 18 -8.71 1.01 10.64
C LEU A 18 -10.02 0.23 10.82
N MET A 19 -10.25 -0.32 12.02
CA MET A 19 -11.52 -0.98 12.36
C MET A 19 -12.70 -0.02 12.26
N SER A 20 -12.55 1.23 12.72
CA SER A 20 -13.60 2.24 12.66
C SER A 20 -13.95 2.70 11.24
N LEU A 21 -13.03 2.55 10.28
CA LEU A 21 -13.26 2.89 8.88
C LEU A 21 -14.08 1.83 8.13
N ASP A 22 -14.25 0.64 8.70
CA ASP A 22 -14.97 -0.51 8.11
C ASP A 22 -14.53 -0.85 6.67
N ALA A 23 -13.26 -0.64 6.36
CA ALA A 23 -12.70 -0.85 5.05
C ALA A 23 -12.63 -2.35 4.70
N GLU A 24 -13.03 -2.71 3.48
CA GLU A 24 -12.97 -4.09 2.99
C GLU A 24 -11.56 -4.51 2.56
N ILE A 25 -10.76 -3.55 2.08
CA ILE A 25 -9.37 -3.77 1.65
C ILE A 25 -8.50 -2.67 2.26
N VAL A 26 -7.36 -3.05 2.84
CA VAL A 26 -6.40 -2.13 3.44
C VAL A 26 -5.03 -2.33 2.82
N PHE A 27 -4.37 -1.22 2.47
CA PHE A 27 -3.02 -1.20 1.91
C PHE A 27 -2.05 -0.60 2.91
N LEU A 28 -1.04 -1.36 3.29
CA LEU A 28 -0.07 -0.97 4.30
C LEU A 28 1.35 -0.98 3.73
N GLN A 29 2.14 0.05 4.04
CA GLN A 29 3.54 0.15 3.67
C GLN A 29 4.44 0.14 4.91
N GLU A 30 5.68 -0.30 4.73
CA GLU A 30 6.71 -0.38 5.78
C GLU A 30 6.28 -1.19 7.03
N VAL A 31 5.40 -2.17 6.84
CA VAL A 31 4.92 -3.03 7.93
C VAL A 31 6.00 -4.02 8.31
N GLN A 32 6.28 -4.13 9.61
CA GLN A 32 7.25 -5.09 10.11
C GLN A 32 6.64 -6.50 10.14
N GLY A 33 7.31 -7.44 9.46
CA GLY A 33 6.95 -8.85 9.52
C GLY A 33 7.49 -9.49 10.80
N HIS A 34 8.80 -9.57 10.95
CA HIS A 34 9.45 -10.06 12.17
C HIS A 34 10.45 -9.01 12.67
N HIS A 35 10.56 -8.86 14.00
CA HIS A 35 11.53 -7.98 14.63
C HIS A 35 12.00 -8.53 15.98
N ALA A 36 13.12 -9.27 15.99
CA ALA A 36 13.63 -9.96 17.17
C ALA A 36 13.89 -9.04 18.38
N ARG A 37 14.31 -7.79 18.16
CA ARG A 37 14.57 -6.82 19.24
C ARG A 37 13.33 -6.08 19.75
N GLY A 38 12.20 -6.13 19.03
CA GLY A 38 10.98 -5.44 19.45
C GLY A 38 10.42 -5.98 20.74
N ALA A 39 10.34 -7.30 20.86
CA ALA A 39 9.86 -8.00 22.05
C ALA A 39 10.72 -7.75 23.30
N HIS A 40 12.02 -7.49 23.16
CA HIS A 40 12.92 -7.18 24.27
C HIS A 40 12.88 -5.70 24.71
N ARG A 41 12.37 -4.82 23.85
CA ARG A 41 12.44 -3.37 24.08
C ARG A 41 11.13 -2.77 24.57
N PHE A 42 10.01 -3.47 24.35
CA PHE A 42 8.66 -2.98 24.65
C PHE A 42 7.80 -4.13 25.17
N GLU A 43 7.30 -4.02 26.40
CA GLU A 43 6.44 -5.04 27.04
C GLU A 43 5.15 -5.35 26.25
N SER A 44 4.64 -4.37 25.49
CA SER A 44 3.42 -4.50 24.70
C SER A 44 3.67 -4.75 23.20
N TRP A 45 4.90 -5.21 22.83
CA TRP A 45 5.19 -5.55 21.44
C TRP A 45 4.44 -6.84 21.05
N PRO A 46 3.65 -6.84 19.95
CA PRO A 46 2.96 -8.04 19.50
C PRO A 46 3.95 -9.17 19.20
N SER A 47 3.64 -10.38 19.65
CA SER A 47 4.43 -11.59 19.35
C SER A 47 4.32 -12.03 17.89
N MET A 48 3.30 -11.55 17.19
CA MET A 48 3.02 -11.84 15.77
C MET A 48 3.44 -10.68 14.86
N PRO A 49 3.59 -10.92 13.54
CA PRO A 49 3.82 -9.88 12.54
C PRO A 49 2.79 -8.75 12.60
N GLN A 50 3.22 -7.51 12.36
CA GLN A 50 2.33 -6.34 12.47
C GLN A 50 1.10 -6.42 11.55
N HIS A 51 1.26 -6.93 10.32
CA HIS A 51 0.15 -7.10 9.39
C HIS A 51 -0.89 -8.12 9.89
N GLU A 52 -0.45 -9.21 10.51
CA GLU A 52 -1.35 -10.20 11.12
C GLU A 52 -2.06 -9.63 12.34
N TYR A 53 -1.33 -8.88 13.19
CA TYR A 53 -1.91 -8.19 14.34
C TYR A 53 -2.99 -7.18 13.92
N ILE A 54 -2.73 -6.39 12.89
CA ILE A 54 -3.69 -5.40 12.37
C ILE A 54 -4.90 -6.11 11.76
N ALA A 55 -4.68 -7.18 10.99
CA ALA A 55 -5.75 -7.93 10.34
C ALA A 55 -6.75 -8.52 11.36
N GLY A 56 -6.23 -9.13 12.43
CA GLY A 56 -7.08 -9.77 13.44
C GLY A 56 -8.11 -10.70 12.79
N ASP A 57 -9.35 -10.63 13.26
CA ASP A 57 -10.47 -11.42 12.74
C ASP A 57 -11.31 -10.68 11.68
N LEU A 58 -10.93 -9.44 11.31
CA LEU A 58 -11.71 -8.62 10.37
C LEU A 58 -11.32 -8.83 8.92
N TRP A 59 -10.03 -8.99 8.66
CA TRP A 59 -9.50 -9.26 7.33
C TRP A 59 -8.95 -10.68 7.31
N ASN A 60 -9.77 -11.61 6.81
CA ASN A 60 -9.47 -13.04 6.84
C ASN A 60 -8.33 -13.43 5.91
N ASP A 61 -8.07 -12.64 4.88
CA ASP A 61 -7.00 -12.86 3.92
C ASP A 61 -5.95 -11.76 4.00
N VAL A 62 -4.68 -12.17 4.07
CA VAL A 62 -3.53 -11.29 4.22
C VAL A 62 -2.44 -11.69 3.23
N ALA A 63 -2.01 -10.75 2.40
CA ALA A 63 -0.79 -10.89 1.62
C ALA A 63 0.30 -9.97 2.17
N TYR A 64 1.52 -10.48 2.25
CA TYR A 64 2.68 -9.74 2.71
C TYR A 64 3.85 -9.89 1.74
N GLY A 65 4.33 -8.78 1.22
CA GLY A 65 5.51 -8.69 0.36
C GLY A 65 6.72 -8.19 1.13
N LYS A 66 7.69 -9.08 1.38
CA LYS A 66 8.94 -8.73 2.05
C LYS A 66 9.84 -7.93 1.12
N ASN A 67 10.15 -6.69 1.46
CA ASN A 67 10.96 -5.80 0.64
C ASN A 67 12.38 -5.62 1.20
N SER A 68 12.53 -5.34 2.48
CA SER A 68 13.82 -5.12 3.11
C SER A 68 14.06 -6.15 4.20
N VAL A 69 15.23 -6.80 4.16
CA VAL A 69 15.69 -7.76 5.17
C VAL A 69 16.96 -7.22 5.84
N TYR A 70 16.97 -7.23 7.15
CA TYR A 70 18.11 -6.81 7.97
C TYR A 70 18.35 -7.81 9.11
N GLU A 71 19.47 -7.70 9.80
CA GLU A 71 19.94 -8.68 10.79
C GLU A 71 18.88 -9.09 11.83
N HIS A 72 17.99 -8.17 12.20
CA HIS A 72 17.02 -8.39 13.29
C HIS A 72 15.58 -8.45 12.82
N GLY A 73 15.32 -8.47 11.52
CA GLY A 73 13.96 -8.50 11.01
C GLY A 73 13.80 -8.16 9.54
N HIS A 74 12.57 -7.87 9.16
CA HIS A 74 12.24 -7.44 7.81
C HIS A 74 10.99 -6.56 7.85
N HIS A 75 10.85 -5.70 6.84
CA HIS A 75 9.61 -4.96 6.58
C HIS A 75 9.23 -5.03 5.10
N GLY A 76 7.98 -4.68 4.83
CA GLY A 76 7.45 -4.72 3.49
C GLY A 76 6.07 -4.11 3.36
N ASN A 77 5.41 -4.43 2.25
CA ASN A 77 4.05 -4.03 1.99
C ASN A 77 3.07 -5.14 2.38
N ALA A 78 1.85 -4.78 2.79
CA ALA A 78 0.79 -5.74 3.03
C ALA A 78 -0.54 -5.28 2.41
N ILE A 79 -1.34 -6.24 2.00
CA ILE A 79 -2.74 -6.06 1.63
C ILE A 79 -3.56 -6.95 2.54
N LEU A 80 -4.49 -6.34 3.29
CA LEU A 80 -5.47 -7.03 4.13
C LEU A 80 -6.80 -6.98 3.39
N SER A 81 -7.52 -8.11 3.33
CA SER A 81 -8.74 -8.22 2.56
C SER A 81 -9.81 -9.02 3.30
N ARG A 82 -11.05 -8.56 3.22
CA ARG A 82 -12.24 -9.36 3.57
C ARG A 82 -12.62 -10.35 2.47
N PHE A 83 -12.08 -10.14 1.27
CA PHE A 83 -12.31 -11.02 0.13
C PHE A 83 -11.15 -12.02 -0.02
N PRO A 84 -11.42 -13.24 -0.51
CA PRO A 84 -10.37 -14.23 -0.75
C PRO A 84 -9.28 -13.71 -1.70
N ILE A 85 -8.03 -13.88 -1.31
CA ILE A 85 -6.86 -13.62 -2.15
C ILE A 85 -6.57 -14.87 -2.98
N LEU A 86 -6.88 -14.84 -4.27
CA LEU A 86 -6.68 -15.94 -5.19
C LEU A 86 -5.21 -16.15 -5.53
N ARG A 87 -4.48 -15.04 -5.64
CA ARG A 87 -3.06 -15.02 -5.99
C ARG A 87 -2.39 -13.78 -5.40
N SER A 88 -1.14 -13.93 -4.98
CA SER A 88 -0.29 -12.81 -4.57
C SER A 88 1.12 -12.98 -5.09
N GLU A 89 1.76 -11.90 -5.50
CA GLU A 89 3.16 -11.86 -5.93
C GLU A 89 3.80 -10.55 -5.51
N ASN A 90 4.98 -10.62 -4.89
CA ASN A 90 5.77 -9.45 -4.56
C ASN A 90 6.94 -9.33 -5.52
N VAL A 91 7.01 -8.24 -6.26
CA VAL A 91 8.04 -7.97 -7.27
C VAL A 91 8.99 -6.91 -6.75
N ASP A 92 10.29 -7.18 -6.81
CA ASP A 92 11.31 -6.19 -6.52
C ASP A 92 11.33 -5.12 -7.61
N ILE A 93 11.09 -3.88 -7.22
CA ILE A 93 11.13 -2.69 -8.09
C ILE A 93 12.23 -1.72 -7.68
N SER A 94 13.22 -2.16 -6.90
CA SER A 94 14.32 -1.31 -6.45
C SER A 94 15.07 -0.70 -7.63
N SER A 95 15.36 0.58 -7.54
CA SER A 95 16.04 1.33 -8.61
C SER A 95 17.57 1.22 -8.56
N HIS A 96 18.12 0.81 -7.41
CA HIS A 96 19.55 0.58 -7.17
C HIS A 96 19.74 -0.37 -5.96
N VAL A 97 20.97 -0.89 -5.82
CA VAL A 97 21.31 -1.96 -4.85
C VAL A 97 21.15 -1.59 -3.37
N PHE A 98 21.11 -0.32 -3.03
CA PHE A 98 20.91 0.15 -1.65
C PHE A 98 19.45 0.51 -1.35
N GLU A 99 18.56 0.27 -2.28
CA GLU A 99 17.12 0.50 -2.11
C GLU A 99 16.41 -0.84 -2.01
N SER A 100 15.38 -0.90 -1.19
CA SER A 100 14.52 -2.09 -1.04
C SER A 100 13.07 -1.66 -1.23
N ARG A 101 12.58 -1.76 -2.46
CA ARG A 101 11.21 -1.39 -2.84
C ARG A 101 10.51 -2.55 -3.51
N GLY A 102 9.30 -2.84 -3.05
CA GLY A 102 8.47 -3.91 -3.61
C GLY A 102 7.14 -3.40 -4.13
N LEU A 103 6.62 -4.13 -5.09
CA LEU A 103 5.28 -4.03 -5.62
C LEU A 103 4.56 -5.33 -5.26
N LEU A 104 3.63 -5.27 -4.31
CA LEU A 104 2.79 -6.39 -3.92
C LEU A 104 1.51 -6.36 -4.76
N HIS A 105 1.31 -7.37 -5.60
CA HIS A 105 0.15 -7.51 -6.49
C HIS A 105 -0.68 -8.71 -6.06
N CYS A 106 -1.97 -8.48 -5.78
CA CYS A 106 -2.95 -9.50 -5.43
C CYS A 106 -4.11 -9.53 -6.42
N GLU A 107 -4.67 -10.72 -6.62
CA GLU A 107 -5.94 -10.95 -7.31
C GLU A 107 -6.98 -11.36 -6.26
N LEU A 108 -8.08 -10.60 -6.14
CA LEU A 108 -9.10 -10.78 -5.12
C LEU A 108 -10.41 -11.27 -5.73
N ALA A 109 -11.06 -12.24 -5.09
CA ALA A 109 -12.39 -12.71 -5.47
C ALA A 109 -13.48 -11.84 -4.82
N VAL A 110 -13.87 -10.76 -5.46
CA VAL A 110 -14.91 -9.88 -4.96
C VAL A 110 -16.29 -10.38 -5.45
N PRO A 111 -17.29 -10.54 -4.56
CA PRO A 111 -18.62 -11.00 -4.95
C PRO A 111 -19.24 -10.12 -6.03
N ASN A 112 -19.96 -10.74 -6.97
CA ASN A 112 -20.65 -10.10 -8.09
C ASN A 112 -19.73 -9.40 -9.11
N MET A 113 -18.43 -9.58 -9.06
CA MET A 113 -17.51 -9.17 -10.12
C MET A 113 -17.27 -10.34 -11.09
N ALA A 114 -17.32 -10.06 -12.40
CA ALA A 114 -17.09 -11.07 -13.43
C ALA A 114 -15.61 -11.49 -13.53
N GLN A 115 -14.71 -10.62 -13.11
CA GLN A 115 -13.27 -10.84 -13.10
C GLN A 115 -12.70 -10.53 -11.71
N PRO A 116 -11.56 -11.13 -11.33
CA PRO A 116 -10.86 -10.78 -10.10
C PRO A 116 -10.51 -9.30 -10.07
N LEU A 117 -10.61 -8.70 -8.89
CA LEU A 117 -10.09 -7.37 -8.62
C LEU A 117 -8.56 -7.47 -8.47
N HIS A 118 -7.83 -6.73 -9.30
CA HIS A 118 -6.40 -6.57 -9.11
C HIS A 118 -6.12 -5.45 -8.10
N ALA A 119 -5.36 -5.78 -7.05
CA ALA A 119 -4.96 -4.87 -5.98
C ALA A 119 -3.44 -4.78 -5.91
N ILE A 120 -2.88 -3.57 -6.02
CA ILE A 120 -1.43 -3.36 -6.01
C ILE A 120 -1.07 -2.40 -4.87
N CYS A 121 -0.19 -2.84 -3.97
CA CYS A 121 0.40 -2.04 -2.91
C CYS A 121 1.87 -1.74 -3.22
N LEU A 122 2.27 -0.48 -3.13
CA LEU A 122 3.64 -0.07 -3.42
C LEU A 122 4.12 1.06 -2.51
N HIS A 123 5.46 1.22 -2.47
CA HIS A 123 6.12 2.36 -1.86
C HIS A 123 7.28 2.77 -2.76
N LEU A 124 7.18 3.92 -3.40
CA LEU A 124 8.14 4.37 -4.41
C LEU A 124 9.37 5.07 -3.79
N ALA A 125 10.40 5.23 -4.61
CA ALA A 125 11.64 5.91 -4.24
C ALA A 125 11.43 7.40 -3.90
N LEU A 126 12.26 7.91 -2.99
CA LEU A 126 12.30 9.34 -2.64
C LEU A 126 12.83 10.21 -3.78
N ASN A 127 13.75 9.69 -4.58
CA ASN A 127 14.34 10.43 -5.71
C ASN A 127 13.52 10.25 -6.99
N GLU A 128 13.50 11.28 -7.84
CA GLU A 128 12.66 11.33 -9.05
C GLU A 128 13.09 10.28 -10.10
N SER A 129 14.39 10.02 -10.26
CA SER A 129 14.87 9.07 -11.27
C SER A 129 14.49 7.63 -10.90
N GLY A 130 14.55 7.26 -9.62
CA GLY A 130 14.09 5.98 -9.10
C GLY A 130 12.59 5.82 -9.31
N ARG A 131 11.79 6.82 -8.92
CA ARG A 131 10.33 6.79 -9.14
C ARG A 131 9.97 6.58 -10.60
N ARG A 132 10.62 7.27 -11.54
CA ARG A 132 10.36 7.09 -12.98
C ARG A 132 10.59 5.65 -13.45
N LYS A 133 11.69 5.01 -13.01
CA LYS A 133 11.97 3.61 -13.31
C LYS A 133 10.88 2.71 -12.73
N GLN A 134 10.53 2.93 -11.47
CA GLN A 134 9.52 2.13 -10.75
C GLN A 134 8.12 2.28 -11.34
N ILE A 135 7.73 3.48 -11.77
CA ILE A 135 6.46 3.72 -12.48
C ILE A 135 6.46 3.02 -13.85
N HIS A 136 7.58 2.96 -14.54
CA HIS A 136 7.69 2.20 -15.78
C HIS A 136 7.51 0.69 -15.52
N GLN A 137 8.20 0.14 -14.51
CA GLN A 137 8.03 -1.26 -14.09
C GLN A 137 6.59 -1.58 -13.67
N LEU A 138 5.93 -0.68 -12.94
CA LEU A 138 4.51 -0.78 -12.59
C LEU A 138 3.65 -0.85 -13.87
N SER A 139 3.88 0.05 -14.82
CA SER A 139 3.11 0.11 -16.07
C SER A 139 3.30 -1.16 -16.92
N GLU A 140 4.52 -1.66 -17.03
CA GLU A 140 4.79 -2.94 -17.71
C GLU A 140 4.13 -4.12 -17.01
N ARG A 141 4.16 -4.15 -15.66
CA ARG A 141 3.48 -5.16 -14.88
C ARG A 141 1.98 -5.17 -15.14
N ILE A 142 1.34 -3.99 -15.12
CA ILE A 142 -0.09 -3.86 -15.36
C ILE A 142 -0.44 -4.33 -16.77
N ARG A 143 0.26 -3.86 -17.81
CA ARG A 143 0.00 -4.28 -19.18
C ARG A 143 0.15 -5.79 -19.42
N ARG A 144 1.04 -6.44 -18.67
CA ARG A 144 1.30 -7.88 -18.81
C ARG A 144 0.34 -8.74 -18.01
N MET A 145 -0.07 -8.30 -16.83
CA MET A 145 -0.71 -9.15 -15.83
C MET A 145 -2.16 -8.78 -15.54
N VAL A 146 -2.61 -7.59 -15.93
CA VAL A 146 -3.96 -7.10 -15.64
C VAL A 146 -4.71 -6.92 -16.95
N PRO A 147 -5.77 -7.70 -17.22
CA PRO A 147 -6.62 -7.48 -18.39
C PRO A 147 -7.13 -6.04 -18.48
N ASP A 148 -7.31 -5.52 -19.69
CA ASP A 148 -7.69 -4.12 -19.88
C ASP A 148 -9.06 -3.78 -19.29
N ASP A 149 -9.97 -4.74 -19.26
CA ASP A 149 -11.32 -4.63 -18.70
C ASP A 149 -11.41 -5.06 -17.22
N ALA A 150 -10.32 -5.56 -16.62
CA ALA A 150 -10.31 -5.96 -15.23
C ALA A 150 -10.28 -4.75 -14.29
N PRO A 151 -11.03 -4.82 -13.16
CA PRO A 151 -10.98 -3.80 -12.13
C PRO A 151 -9.61 -3.78 -11.45
N LEU A 152 -9.07 -2.58 -11.24
CA LEU A 152 -7.73 -2.38 -10.67
C LEU A 152 -7.75 -1.28 -9.63
N ILE A 153 -7.13 -1.55 -8.47
CA ILE A 153 -6.81 -0.58 -7.42
C ILE A 153 -5.30 -0.58 -7.20
N ILE A 154 -4.69 0.59 -7.19
CA ILE A 154 -3.29 0.77 -6.81
C ILE A 154 -3.25 1.76 -5.67
N ALA A 155 -2.65 1.39 -4.54
CA ALA A 155 -2.53 2.27 -3.39
C ALA A 155 -1.14 2.21 -2.77
N GLY A 156 -0.71 3.31 -2.17
CA GLY A 156 0.55 3.38 -1.44
C GLY A 156 1.17 4.76 -1.41
N ASP A 157 2.40 4.78 -0.92
CA ASP A 157 3.23 5.97 -0.89
C ASP A 157 3.98 6.13 -2.23
N PHE A 158 3.52 7.10 -3.01
CA PHE A 158 4.11 7.42 -4.32
C PHE A 158 5.31 8.35 -4.21
N ASN A 159 5.56 8.98 -3.06
CA ASN A 159 6.61 9.98 -2.86
C ASN A 159 6.63 11.09 -3.94
N ASP A 160 5.49 11.29 -4.63
CA ASP A 160 5.36 12.20 -5.77
C ASP A 160 4.75 13.55 -5.35
N TRP A 161 5.45 14.28 -4.51
CA TRP A 161 5.07 15.62 -4.07
C TRP A 161 4.98 16.64 -5.22
N ARG A 162 5.60 16.36 -6.38
CA ARG A 162 5.52 17.18 -7.61
C ARG A 162 4.34 16.82 -8.52
N GLN A 163 3.56 15.81 -8.18
CA GLN A 163 2.33 15.39 -8.85
C GLN A 163 2.51 15.03 -10.35
N ARG A 164 3.68 14.50 -10.72
CA ARG A 164 4.00 14.16 -12.12
C ARG A 164 3.51 12.78 -12.55
N THR A 165 3.27 11.90 -11.59
CA THR A 165 2.92 10.49 -11.85
C THR A 165 1.49 10.34 -12.34
N SER A 166 0.55 11.12 -11.80
CA SER A 166 -0.89 10.96 -12.07
C SER A 166 -1.27 11.16 -13.53
N SER A 167 -0.71 12.17 -14.20
CA SER A 167 -0.98 12.41 -15.62
C SER A 167 -0.46 11.27 -16.50
N TYR A 168 0.71 10.71 -16.18
CA TYR A 168 1.26 9.57 -16.87
C TYR A 168 0.38 8.33 -16.70
N LEU A 169 0.01 7.99 -15.46
CA LEU A 169 -0.82 6.81 -15.17
C LEU A 169 -2.23 6.94 -15.79
N ALA A 170 -2.80 8.15 -15.83
CA ALA A 170 -4.07 8.39 -16.48
C ALA A 170 -3.99 8.19 -17.99
N ALA A 171 -2.95 8.74 -18.65
CA ALA A 171 -2.78 8.67 -20.10
C ALA A 171 -2.44 7.24 -20.57
N GLU A 172 -1.55 6.54 -19.85
CA GLU A 172 -1.01 5.25 -20.27
C GLU A 172 -1.86 4.05 -19.86
N LEU A 173 -2.60 4.15 -18.74
CA LEU A 173 -3.28 3.00 -18.12
C LEU A 173 -4.76 3.26 -17.82
N GLY A 174 -5.28 4.43 -18.17
CA GLY A 174 -6.68 4.80 -17.88
C GLY A 174 -7.01 4.90 -16.39
N LEU A 175 -6.01 5.09 -15.53
CA LEU A 175 -6.17 5.18 -14.09
C LEU A 175 -6.65 6.56 -13.67
N LYS A 176 -7.58 6.61 -12.70
CA LYS A 176 -8.05 7.84 -12.06
C LYS A 176 -7.53 7.88 -10.63
N GLU A 177 -6.94 9.00 -10.23
CA GLU A 177 -6.61 9.22 -8.82
C GLU A 177 -7.90 9.59 -8.06
N VAL A 178 -8.16 8.87 -6.97
CA VAL A 178 -9.46 8.88 -6.29
C VAL A 178 -9.79 10.25 -5.68
N PHE A 179 -8.87 10.80 -4.89
CA PHE A 179 -9.12 12.04 -4.15
C PHE A 179 -9.19 13.25 -5.09
N GLN A 180 -8.30 13.30 -6.09
CA GLN A 180 -8.31 14.35 -7.10
C GLN A 180 -9.59 14.30 -7.95
N SER A 181 -10.04 13.11 -8.34
CA SER A 181 -11.26 12.95 -9.13
C SER A 181 -12.52 13.38 -8.37
N HIS A 182 -12.53 13.19 -7.04
CA HIS A 182 -13.69 13.54 -6.20
C HIS A 182 -13.66 15.00 -5.71
N HIS A 183 -12.49 15.51 -5.32
CA HIS A 183 -12.33 16.82 -4.68
C HIS A 183 -11.62 17.88 -5.53
N GLY A 184 -11.16 17.55 -6.74
CA GLY A 184 -10.38 18.45 -7.60
C GLY A 184 -8.95 18.73 -7.10
N ARG A 185 -8.49 18.06 -6.04
CA ARG A 185 -7.16 18.19 -5.43
C ARG A 185 -6.68 16.88 -4.87
N TYR A 186 -5.38 16.72 -4.64
CA TYR A 186 -4.83 15.55 -3.96
C TYR A 186 -5.01 15.60 -2.44
N ALA A 187 -5.16 14.45 -1.82
CA ALA A 187 -5.14 14.32 -0.37
C ALA A 187 -3.78 14.72 0.19
N ARG A 188 -3.75 15.48 1.28
CA ARG A 188 -2.54 15.75 2.04
C ARG A 188 -2.37 14.69 3.10
N SER A 189 -1.24 13.97 3.11
CA SER A 189 -1.02 12.82 3.98
C SER A 189 0.22 12.94 4.87
N PHE A 190 1.18 13.81 4.53
CA PHE A 190 2.44 13.92 5.26
C PHE A 190 2.80 15.35 5.63
N PRO A 191 3.44 15.59 6.80
CA PRO A 191 3.55 14.67 7.94
C PRO A 191 2.20 14.48 8.66
N ALA A 192 2.00 13.33 9.30
CA ALA A 192 0.71 12.95 9.87
C ALA A 192 0.14 13.96 10.90
N ALA A 193 1.00 14.66 11.66
CA ALA A 193 0.57 15.64 12.66
C ALA A 193 0.03 16.95 12.04
N MET A 194 0.52 17.35 10.86
CA MET A 194 0.12 18.57 10.15
C MET A 194 0.36 18.35 8.64
N PRO A 195 -0.55 17.70 7.94
CA PRO A 195 -0.33 17.27 6.56
C PRO A 195 -0.30 18.46 5.59
N PHE A 196 0.79 18.58 4.83
CA PHE A 196 0.95 19.57 3.75
C PHE A 196 1.47 18.96 2.44
N LEU A 197 2.09 17.79 2.47
CA LEU A 197 2.51 17.04 1.29
C LEU A 197 1.50 15.93 0.97
N SER A 198 1.32 15.72 -0.32
CA SER A 198 0.46 14.67 -0.83
C SER A 198 1.32 13.54 -1.37
N LEU A 199 1.66 12.56 -0.54
CA LEU A 199 2.54 11.44 -0.88
C LEU A 199 1.77 10.17 -1.17
N ASP A 200 0.74 9.89 -0.35
CA ASP A 200 -0.11 8.72 -0.52
C ASP A 200 -1.15 8.96 -1.62
N ARG A 201 -1.41 7.92 -2.41
CA ARG A 201 -2.34 7.95 -3.54
C ARG A 201 -3.13 6.67 -3.61
N ILE A 202 -4.36 6.79 -4.11
CA ILE A 202 -5.18 5.66 -4.56
C ILE A 202 -5.59 5.91 -5.99
N TYR A 203 -5.22 4.99 -6.88
CA TYR A 203 -5.64 5.00 -8.28
C TYR A 203 -6.57 3.85 -8.56
N VAL A 204 -7.60 4.09 -9.37
CA VAL A 204 -8.58 3.08 -9.75
C VAL A 204 -8.84 3.06 -11.25
N ARG A 205 -9.19 1.87 -11.76
CA ARG A 205 -9.75 1.62 -13.08
C ARG A 205 -10.89 0.62 -12.95
N GLY A 206 -11.97 0.81 -13.71
CA GLY A 206 -13.16 -0.06 -13.65
C GLY A 206 -14.11 0.23 -12.48
N PHE A 207 -13.94 1.37 -11.77
CA PHE A 207 -14.78 1.79 -10.65
C PHE A 207 -15.36 3.18 -10.83
N GLY A 208 -16.57 3.36 -10.27
CA GLY A 208 -17.08 4.68 -9.91
C GLY A 208 -16.58 5.08 -8.52
N ILE A 209 -16.25 6.35 -8.32
CA ILE A 209 -15.82 6.90 -7.03
C ILE A 209 -17.03 7.52 -6.37
N ALA A 210 -17.57 6.90 -5.32
CA ALA A 210 -18.74 7.40 -4.60
C ALA A 210 -18.35 8.46 -3.56
N SER A 211 -17.22 8.26 -2.86
CA SER A 211 -16.70 9.21 -1.87
C SER A 211 -15.19 9.06 -1.71
N ALA A 212 -14.54 10.08 -1.18
CA ALA A 212 -13.15 10.06 -0.77
C ALA A 212 -12.97 10.91 0.49
N GLN A 213 -12.23 10.40 1.49
CA GLN A 213 -11.99 11.07 2.78
C GLN A 213 -10.49 11.10 3.09
#